data_a96f4ba8fd90c2f457a248d219c969a6
#
_entry.id   a96f4ba8fd90c2f457a248d219c969a6
#
_cell.length_a   1.000
_cell.length_b   1.000
_cell.length_c   1.000
_cell.angle_alpha   90.00
_cell.angle_beta   90.00
_cell.angle_gamma   90.00
#
_symmetry.space_group_name_H-M   'P 1'
#
loop_
_entity.id
_entity.type
_entity.pdbx_description
1 polymer ?
#
loop_
_entity_poly.entity_id
_entity_poly.type
_entity_poly.pdbx_seq_one_letter_code
_entity_poly.pdbx_strand_id
1 'polypeptide(L)'
;MESTQPEVRLGKVAVADVTLAFREVGSPRGVPVVLVHALGSGAATWAAFGARLAAHGRRVLALDLRGHGGSSWTDAYSLTSMCDDVLAFLDAQGIGRTDLVGHSVGGAVAVLVAQRQADRVRRLVVEDTPPPPERAPEPLAPVTEPADPLPFEWRLIEPIITELRTPDPGWRERLKLISAATLLVGGGPASHVSPDALARVNAAVPDCRLVTVEDAGHRVHSVRPEEFWAVVAPFLCGTPAGEVTRPRE
;
A
#
# COMPACT_ATOMS: atom_id res chain seq x y z
N MET A 1 -20.79 -2.93 27.25
CA MET A 1 -19.38 -3.30 27.04
C MET A 1 -18.73 -2.09 26.37
N GLU A 2 -17.94 -1.33 27.12
CA GLU A 2 -17.15 -0.24 26.54
C GLU A 2 -16.20 -0.83 25.51
N SER A 3 -16.35 -0.42 24.27
CA SER A 3 -15.42 -0.73 23.20
C SER A 3 -14.14 0.06 23.46
N THR A 4 -13.20 -0.53 24.22
CA THR A 4 -11.85 0.03 24.33
C THR A 4 -11.22 0.01 22.93
N GLN A 5 -11.08 1.19 22.33
CA GLN A 5 -10.31 1.32 21.10
C GLN A 5 -8.91 0.74 21.32
N PRO A 6 -8.40 -0.07 20.39
CA PRO A 6 -7.07 -0.64 20.55
C PRO A 6 -6.03 0.47 20.65
N GLU A 7 -5.13 0.34 21.62
CA GLU A 7 -4.05 1.30 21.86
C GLU A 7 -3.14 1.39 20.62
N VAL A 8 -2.91 2.61 20.15
CA VAL A 8 -2.02 2.88 19.01
C VAL A 8 -0.64 3.23 19.55
N ARG A 9 0.36 2.45 19.20
CA ARG A 9 1.76 2.72 19.48
C ARG A 9 2.40 3.48 18.33
N LEU A 10 3.00 4.63 18.61
CA LEU A 10 3.82 5.38 17.66
C LEU A 10 5.26 4.90 17.77
N GLY A 11 5.87 4.56 16.65
CA GLY A 11 7.25 4.10 16.59
C GLY A 11 8.06 4.85 15.55
N LYS A 12 9.38 4.82 15.74
CA LYS A 12 10.37 5.23 14.75
C LYS A 12 11.45 4.17 14.66
N VAL A 13 11.94 3.92 13.48
CA VAL A 13 13.01 2.96 13.23
C VAL A 13 13.98 3.51 12.19
N ALA A 14 15.28 3.44 12.51
CA ALA A 14 16.33 3.77 11.55
C ALA A 14 16.52 2.59 10.59
N VAL A 15 16.49 2.87 9.29
CA VAL A 15 16.73 1.92 8.20
C VAL A 15 17.61 2.60 7.15
N ALA A 16 18.74 1.97 6.82
CA ALA A 16 19.73 2.56 5.92
C ALA A 16 20.05 4.04 6.27
N ASP A 17 19.69 4.98 5.41
CA ASP A 17 19.96 6.42 5.53
C ASP A 17 18.76 7.22 6.06
N VAL A 18 17.64 6.57 6.40
CA VAL A 18 16.41 7.25 6.84
C VAL A 18 15.89 6.71 8.16
N THR A 19 15.13 7.53 8.87
CA THR A 19 14.27 7.10 9.98
C THR A 19 12.84 7.08 9.50
N LEU A 20 12.19 5.93 9.62
CA LEU A 20 10.79 5.75 9.25
C LEU A 20 9.91 5.81 10.50
N ALA A 21 8.87 6.63 10.47
CA ALA A 21 7.84 6.67 11.47
C ALA A 21 6.70 5.71 11.10
N PHE A 22 6.07 5.12 12.11
CA PHE A 22 4.93 4.22 11.90
C PHE A 22 3.95 4.25 13.06
N ARG A 23 2.75 3.81 12.79
CA ARG A 23 1.70 3.56 13.77
C ARG A 23 1.47 2.06 13.85
N GLU A 24 1.54 1.49 15.05
CA GLU A 24 1.26 0.08 15.25
C GLU A 24 0.03 -0.09 16.14
N VAL A 25 -0.85 -1.02 15.75
CA VAL A 25 -2.05 -1.35 16.50
C VAL A 25 -2.31 -2.86 16.40
N GLY A 26 -2.89 -3.42 17.46
CA GLY A 26 -3.21 -4.85 17.55
C GLY A 26 -2.14 -5.68 18.27
N SER A 27 -2.31 -7.00 18.22
CA SER A 27 -1.43 -7.92 18.93
C SER A 27 -0.06 -8.06 18.26
N PRO A 28 1.06 -7.91 18.98
CA PRO A 28 2.39 -8.15 18.43
C PRO A 28 2.60 -9.58 17.88
N ARG A 29 1.77 -10.52 18.35
CA ARG A 29 1.77 -11.93 17.88
C ARG A 29 0.82 -12.18 16.71
N GLY A 30 0.03 -11.17 16.32
CA GLY A 30 -0.88 -11.25 15.17
C GLY A 30 -0.11 -11.36 13.86
N VAL A 31 -0.77 -11.91 12.84
CA VAL A 31 -0.20 -11.92 11.49
C VAL A 31 -0.01 -10.46 11.01
N PRO A 32 1.20 -10.08 10.59
CA PRO A 32 1.49 -8.69 10.25
C PRO A 32 0.78 -8.24 8.98
N VAL A 33 0.29 -7.01 9.04
CA VAL A 33 -0.25 -6.25 7.91
C VAL A 33 0.46 -4.91 7.86
N VAL A 34 1.15 -4.62 6.77
CA VAL A 34 1.79 -3.33 6.54
C VAL A 34 0.94 -2.51 5.59
N LEU A 35 0.64 -1.27 5.99
CA LEU A 35 -0.22 -0.33 5.26
C LEU A 35 0.63 0.83 4.75
N VAL A 36 0.59 1.09 3.45
CA VAL A 36 1.39 2.10 2.76
C VAL A 36 0.48 3.13 2.11
N HIS A 37 0.63 4.39 2.48
CA HIS A 37 -0.23 5.49 2.07
C HIS A 37 0.12 6.06 0.69
N ALA A 38 -0.77 6.91 0.15
CA ALA A 38 -0.57 7.63 -1.10
C ALA A 38 0.36 8.84 -0.97
N LEU A 39 0.82 9.37 -2.10
CA LEU A 39 1.56 10.63 -2.20
C LEU A 39 0.83 11.76 -1.47
N GLY A 40 1.55 12.54 -0.66
CA GLY A 40 1.00 13.66 0.08
C GLY A 40 0.09 13.28 1.26
N SER A 41 0.01 11.99 1.62
CA SER A 41 -0.76 11.47 2.73
C SER A 41 0.16 11.06 3.90
N GLY A 42 -0.27 10.15 4.76
CA GLY A 42 0.51 9.63 5.89
C GLY A 42 -0.16 8.42 6.53
N ALA A 43 0.55 7.77 7.46
CA ALA A 43 0.10 6.58 8.17
C ALA A 43 -1.28 6.75 8.85
N ALA A 44 -1.62 7.98 9.22
CA ALA A 44 -2.89 8.29 9.89
C ALA A 44 -4.13 8.02 9.02
N THR A 45 -4.00 8.03 7.67
CA THR A 45 -5.12 7.72 6.76
C THR A 45 -5.70 6.33 7.01
N TRP A 46 -4.87 5.40 7.49
CA TRP A 46 -5.22 4.01 7.77
C TRP A 46 -5.79 3.75 9.15
N ALA A 47 -5.98 4.79 10.00
CA ALA A 47 -6.32 4.60 11.42
C ALA A 47 -7.60 3.77 11.63
N ALA A 48 -8.68 4.10 10.93
CA ALA A 48 -9.96 3.37 11.06
C ALA A 48 -9.85 1.94 10.54
N PHE A 49 -9.27 1.74 9.36
CA PHE A 49 -9.08 0.42 8.78
C PHE A 49 -8.13 -0.45 9.61
N GLY A 50 -7.03 0.12 10.09
CA GLY A 50 -6.06 -0.56 10.95
C GLY A 50 -6.66 -1.01 12.28
N ALA A 51 -7.49 -0.18 12.92
CA ALA A 51 -8.18 -0.53 14.15
C ALA A 51 -9.14 -1.72 13.95
N ARG A 52 -9.84 -1.77 12.83
CA ARG A 52 -10.73 -2.91 12.48
C ARG A 52 -9.93 -4.20 12.25
N LEU A 53 -8.81 -4.13 11.52
CA LEU A 53 -7.93 -5.30 11.34
C LEU A 53 -7.35 -5.78 12.68
N ALA A 54 -6.94 -4.87 13.56
CA ALA A 54 -6.45 -5.20 14.89
C ALA A 54 -7.51 -5.93 15.74
N ALA A 55 -8.77 -5.50 15.68
CA ALA A 55 -9.90 -6.17 16.31
C ALA A 55 -10.12 -7.61 15.80
N HIS A 56 -9.63 -7.92 14.58
CA HIS A 56 -9.61 -9.27 13.99
C HIS A 56 -8.26 -9.99 14.23
N GLY A 57 -7.51 -9.59 15.27
CA GLY A 57 -6.28 -10.28 15.69
C GLY A 57 -5.06 -10.03 14.82
N ARG A 58 -5.08 -9.01 13.96
CA ARG A 58 -3.93 -8.66 13.10
C ARG A 58 -2.94 -7.76 13.87
N ARG A 59 -1.65 -7.86 13.54
CA ARG A 59 -0.63 -6.88 13.89
C ARG A 59 -0.52 -5.89 12.75
N VAL A 60 -1.00 -4.67 12.93
CA VAL A 60 -1.08 -3.67 11.85
C VAL A 60 -0.01 -2.61 12.05
N LEU A 61 0.78 -2.35 11.00
CA LEU A 61 1.81 -1.33 10.98
C LEU A 61 1.53 -0.40 9.78
N ALA A 62 1.05 0.81 10.06
CA ALA A 62 0.87 1.85 9.06
C ALA A 62 2.12 2.73 9.01
N LEU A 63 2.79 2.77 7.87
CA LEU A 63 4.09 3.41 7.68
C LEU A 63 3.92 4.82 7.10
N ASP A 64 4.65 5.80 7.61
CA ASP A 64 4.93 7.04 6.90
C ASP A 64 6.10 6.80 5.94
N LEU A 65 5.89 6.95 4.64
CA LEU A 65 6.96 6.86 3.64
C LEU A 65 7.98 7.98 3.83
N ARG A 66 9.23 7.80 3.34
CA ARG A 66 10.23 8.89 3.31
C ARG A 66 9.62 10.16 2.73
N GLY A 67 9.96 11.31 3.28
CA GLY A 67 9.41 12.59 2.89
C GLY A 67 7.99 12.89 3.39
N HIS A 68 7.38 12.00 4.22
CA HIS A 68 6.02 12.18 4.73
C HIS A 68 5.96 12.04 6.25
N GLY A 69 5.00 12.75 6.84
CA GLY A 69 4.65 12.60 8.26
C GLY A 69 5.83 12.74 9.20
N GLY A 70 6.04 11.72 10.03
CA GLY A 70 7.14 11.68 11.00
C GLY A 70 8.43 11.05 10.50
N SER A 71 8.50 10.61 9.24
CA SER A 71 9.67 10.02 8.60
C SER A 71 10.67 11.06 8.12
N SER A 72 11.92 10.65 7.87
CA SER A 72 12.99 11.53 7.37
C SER A 72 12.64 12.16 6.03
N TRP A 73 13.03 13.41 5.87
CA TRP A 73 13.10 14.10 4.60
C TRP A 73 14.51 13.91 4.02
N THR A 74 14.61 13.72 2.71
CA THR A 74 15.86 13.39 2.02
C THR A 74 16.07 14.27 0.80
N ASP A 75 17.26 14.24 0.21
CA ASP A 75 17.56 15.04 -0.98
C ASP A 75 17.03 14.42 -2.28
N ALA A 76 16.70 13.12 -2.28
CA ALA A 76 16.23 12.41 -3.46
C ALA A 76 15.05 11.47 -3.11
N TYR A 77 14.11 11.37 -4.03
CA TYR A 77 12.91 10.55 -3.90
C TYR A 77 12.68 9.72 -5.16
N SER A 78 12.39 8.42 -4.98
CA SER A 78 12.00 7.50 -6.05
C SER A 78 11.11 6.38 -5.50
N LEU A 79 10.34 5.73 -6.35
CA LEU A 79 9.58 4.54 -5.96
C LEU A 79 10.52 3.40 -5.54
N THR A 80 11.69 3.32 -6.15
CA THR A 80 12.71 2.34 -5.79
C THR A 80 13.22 2.56 -4.37
N SER A 81 13.58 3.78 -3.99
CA SER A 81 14.03 4.08 -2.63
C SER A 81 12.94 3.84 -1.59
N MET A 82 11.68 4.16 -1.91
CA MET A 82 10.54 3.84 -1.04
C MET A 82 10.30 2.33 -0.91
N CYS A 83 10.52 1.56 -1.96
CA CYS A 83 10.48 0.10 -1.92
C CYS A 83 11.59 -0.47 -1.02
N ASP A 84 12.81 0.03 -1.14
CA ASP A 84 13.95 -0.37 -0.30
C ASP A 84 13.68 -0.06 1.17
N ASP A 85 13.08 1.09 1.47
CA ASP A 85 12.64 1.46 2.82
C ASP A 85 11.63 0.47 3.41
N VAL A 86 10.61 0.09 2.64
CA VAL A 86 9.62 -0.88 3.11
C VAL A 86 10.27 -2.23 3.40
N LEU A 87 11.18 -2.70 2.56
CA LEU A 87 11.90 -3.95 2.78
C LEU A 87 12.79 -3.86 4.03
N ALA A 88 13.56 -2.79 4.18
CA ALA A 88 14.40 -2.56 5.35
C ALA A 88 13.57 -2.38 6.64
N PHE A 89 12.38 -1.76 6.54
CA PHE A 89 11.42 -1.69 7.64
C PHE A 89 10.95 -3.07 8.08
N LEU A 90 10.60 -3.96 7.15
CA LEU A 90 10.21 -5.33 7.45
C LEU A 90 11.32 -6.06 8.21
N ASP A 91 12.58 -5.90 7.77
CA ASP A 91 13.75 -6.52 8.43
C ASP A 91 13.95 -5.97 9.84
N ALA A 92 13.91 -4.66 10.02
CA ALA A 92 14.06 -4.00 11.30
C ALA A 92 12.93 -4.34 12.30
N GLN A 93 11.73 -4.66 11.82
CA GLN A 93 10.60 -5.12 12.62
C GLN A 93 10.56 -6.63 12.85
N GLY A 94 11.53 -7.38 12.33
CA GLY A 94 11.59 -8.85 12.42
C GLY A 94 10.44 -9.54 11.65
N ILE A 95 9.91 -8.88 10.61
CA ILE A 95 8.79 -9.38 9.83
C ILE A 95 9.32 -10.13 8.61
N GLY A 96 9.36 -11.45 8.66
CA GLY A 96 9.80 -12.28 7.53
C GLY A 96 8.82 -12.25 6.37
N ARG A 97 7.50 -12.27 6.65
CA ARG A 97 6.44 -12.25 5.63
C ARG A 97 5.21 -11.50 6.15
N THR A 98 4.60 -10.68 5.30
CA THR A 98 3.48 -9.80 5.66
C THR A 98 2.34 -9.84 4.65
N ASP A 99 1.15 -9.42 5.06
CA ASP A 99 0.16 -8.88 4.14
C ASP A 99 0.50 -7.42 3.87
N LEU A 100 0.48 -7.01 2.62
CA LEU A 100 0.86 -5.66 2.21
C LEU A 100 -0.32 -4.97 1.54
N VAL A 101 -0.69 -3.81 2.04
CA VAL A 101 -1.78 -2.98 1.50
C VAL A 101 -1.20 -1.64 1.10
N GLY A 102 -1.39 -1.24 -0.15
CA GLY A 102 -0.92 0.04 -0.64
C GLY A 102 -1.99 0.80 -1.42
N HIS A 103 -2.05 2.11 -1.20
CA HIS A 103 -2.93 3.03 -1.92
C HIS A 103 -2.11 3.92 -2.84
N SER A 104 -2.50 4.04 -4.12
CA SER A 104 -1.89 4.95 -5.09
C SER A 104 -0.37 4.74 -5.18
N VAL A 105 0.45 5.73 -4.84
CA VAL A 105 1.93 5.60 -4.74
C VAL A 105 2.32 4.45 -3.83
N GLY A 106 1.69 4.32 -2.66
CA GLY A 106 1.92 3.19 -1.76
C GLY A 106 1.58 1.84 -2.40
N GLY A 107 0.60 1.81 -3.30
CA GLY A 107 0.28 0.62 -4.10
C GLY A 107 1.38 0.31 -5.14
N ALA A 108 1.94 1.32 -5.81
CA ALA A 108 3.08 1.14 -6.70
C ALA A 108 4.30 0.60 -5.96
N VAL A 109 4.59 1.15 -4.77
CA VAL A 109 5.65 0.65 -3.87
C VAL A 109 5.38 -0.80 -3.45
N ALA A 110 4.15 -1.13 -3.06
CA ALA A 110 3.77 -2.49 -2.67
C ALA A 110 3.93 -3.51 -3.82
N VAL A 111 3.58 -3.11 -5.04
CA VAL A 111 3.82 -3.91 -6.26
C VAL A 111 5.31 -4.13 -6.47
N LEU A 112 6.15 -3.10 -6.35
CA LEU A 112 7.61 -3.24 -6.45
C LEU A 112 8.18 -4.18 -5.40
N VAL A 113 7.73 -4.10 -4.14
CA VAL A 113 8.13 -5.04 -3.07
C VAL A 113 7.78 -6.47 -3.48
N ALA A 114 6.55 -6.72 -3.94
CA ALA A 114 6.09 -8.04 -4.34
C ALA A 114 6.82 -8.59 -5.58
N GLN A 115 7.26 -7.72 -6.49
CA GLN A 115 8.06 -8.09 -7.66
C GLN A 115 9.51 -8.44 -7.29
N ARG A 116 10.11 -7.68 -6.36
CA ARG A 116 11.54 -7.81 -6.01
C ARG A 116 11.80 -8.89 -4.98
N GLN A 117 10.88 -9.09 -4.02
CA GLN A 117 10.98 -10.08 -2.95
C GLN A 117 9.62 -10.75 -2.72
N ALA A 118 9.23 -11.60 -3.68
CA ALA A 118 7.91 -12.22 -3.72
C ALA A 118 7.59 -13.08 -2.47
N ASP A 119 8.59 -13.66 -1.83
CA ASP A 119 8.49 -14.46 -0.61
C ASP A 119 8.17 -13.62 0.63
N ARG A 120 8.40 -12.29 0.59
CA ARG A 120 8.11 -11.37 1.70
C ARG A 120 6.63 -10.98 1.76
N VAL A 121 5.87 -11.18 0.68
CA VAL A 121 4.46 -10.80 0.61
C VAL A 121 3.57 -12.04 0.61
N ARG A 122 2.68 -12.17 1.59
CA ARG A 122 1.71 -13.25 1.70
C ARG A 122 0.46 -12.97 0.88
N ARG A 123 -0.09 -11.78 1.05
CA ARG A 123 -1.23 -11.23 0.32
C ARG A 123 -0.95 -9.78 -0.04
N LEU A 124 -1.34 -9.38 -1.22
CA LEU A 124 -1.15 -8.03 -1.72
C LEU A 124 -2.52 -7.38 -1.98
N VAL A 125 -2.75 -6.22 -1.39
CA VAL A 125 -3.92 -5.38 -1.72
C VAL A 125 -3.41 -4.08 -2.32
N VAL A 126 -3.89 -3.76 -3.51
CA VAL A 126 -3.52 -2.54 -4.25
C VAL A 126 -4.78 -1.72 -4.48
N GLU A 127 -4.87 -0.59 -3.80
CA GLU A 127 -5.99 0.32 -3.90
C GLU A 127 -5.70 1.42 -4.90
N ASP A 128 -6.49 1.46 -5.94
CA ASP A 128 -6.62 2.53 -6.95
C ASP A 128 -5.27 3.09 -7.41
N THR A 129 -4.38 2.20 -7.82
CA THR A 129 -3.01 2.51 -8.24
C THR A 129 -2.91 2.50 -9.76
N PRO A 130 -2.50 3.61 -10.38
CA PRO A 130 -2.30 3.63 -11.82
C PRO A 130 -1.06 2.79 -12.19
N PRO A 131 -1.15 1.90 -13.19
CA PRO A 131 0.03 1.28 -13.77
C PRO A 131 0.85 2.31 -14.57
N PRO A 132 2.14 2.07 -14.82
CA PRO A 132 2.90 2.87 -15.77
C PRO A 132 2.19 2.97 -17.11
N PRO A 133 2.17 4.14 -17.75
CA PRO A 133 1.52 4.32 -19.03
C PRO A 133 2.26 3.58 -20.15
N GLU A 134 1.56 3.15 -21.19
CA GLU A 134 2.18 2.51 -22.37
C GLU A 134 2.97 3.50 -23.24
N ARG A 135 2.61 4.77 -23.19
CA ARG A 135 3.26 5.88 -23.88
C ARG A 135 3.40 7.06 -22.94
N ALA A 136 4.46 7.83 -23.10
CA ALA A 136 4.62 9.06 -22.34
C ALA A 136 3.39 9.96 -22.54
N PRO A 137 2.68 10.32 -21.46
CA PRO A 137 1.56 11.24 -21.53
C PRO A 137 2.07 12.67 -21.76
N GLU A 138 1.16 13.58 -22.13
CA GLU A 138 1.48 14.99 -22.21
C GLU A 138 2.12 15.51 -20.91
N PRO A 139 3.10 16.40 -21.00
CA PRO A 139 3.71 17.00 -19.83
C PRO A 139 2.67 17.64 -18.91
N LEU A 140 2.84 17.49 -17.63
CA LEU A 140 2.01 18.21 -16.66
C LEU A 140 2.40 19.69 -16.64
N ALA A 141 1.41 20.55 -16.41
CA ALA A 141 1.70 21.94 -16.09
C ALA A 141 2.54 21.97 -14.79
N PRO A 142 3.49 22.91 -14.68
CA PRO A 142 4.24 23.09 -13.44
C PRO A 142 3.30 23.30 -12.25
N VAL A 143 3.54 22.55 -11.19
CA VAL A 143 2.77 22.68 -9.94
C VAL A 143 3.57 23.56 -8.99
N THR A 144 2.94 24.60 -8.46
CA THR A 144 3.58 25.51 -7.51
C THR A 144 3.40 24.99 -6.10
N GLU A 145 4.46 25.06 -5.31
CA GLU A 145 4.39 24.74 -3.89
C GLU A 145 3.40 25.66 -3.17
N PRO A 146 2.44 25.09 -2.41
CA PRO A 146 1.51 25.90 -1.61
C PRO A 146 2.26 26.74 -0.56
N ALA A 147 1.69 27.89 -0.21
CA ALA A 147 2.26 28.76 0.82
C ALA A 147 2.12 28.17 2.24
N ASP A 148 1.11 27.35 2.46
CA ASP A 148 0.86 26.71 3.76
C ASP A 148 1.79 25.49 3.95
N PRO A 149 2.27 25.24 5.19
CA PRO A 149 3.07 24.06 5.49
C PRO A 149 2.35 22.76 5.14
N LEU A 150 3.06 21.86 4.47
CA LEU A 150 2.55 20.55 4.09
C LEU A 150 3.00 19.47 5.09
N PRO A 151 2.23 18.40 5.28
CA PRO A 151 2.63 17.25 6.09
C PRO A 151 3.62 16.33 5.37
N PHE A 152 4.21 16.79 4.27
CA PHE A 152 5.18 16.08 3.45
C PHE A 152 6.12 17.06 2.74
N GLU A 153 7.29 16.57 2.32
CA GLU A 153 8.29 17.34 1.55
C GLU A 153 7.80 17.58 0.12
N TRP A 154 7.65 18.84 -0.25
CA TRP A 154 7.14 19.21 -1.58
C TRP A 154 8.03 18.73 -2.73
N ARG A 155 9.36 18.73 -2.54
CA ARG A 155 10.34 18.31 -3.56
C ARG A 155 10.18 16.86 -4.03
N LEU A 156 9.43 16.04 -3.29
CA LEU A 156 9.14 14.67 -3.73
C LEU A 156 8.07 14.58 -4.84
N ILE A 157 7.25 15.61 -5.03
CA ILE A 157 6.12 15.59 -5.96
C ILE A 157 6.58 15.35 -7.39
N GLU A 158 7.50 16.19 -7.90
CA GLU A 158 7.94 16.13 -9.29
C GLU A 158 8.62 14.80 -9.64
N PRO A 159 9.64 14.31 -8.91
CA PRO A 159 10.30 13.04 -9.26
C PRO A 159 9.34 11.85 -9.17
N ILE A 160 8.47 11.76 -8.15
CA ILE A 160 7.54 10.63 -8.01
C ILE A 160 6.48 10.66 -9.10
N ILE A 161 5.89 11.81 -9.41
CA ILE A 161 4.91 11.92 -10.49
C ILE A 161 5.55 11.63 -11.85
N THR A 162 6.78 12.08 -12.08
CA THR A 162 7.54 11.79 -13.30
C THR A 162 7.77 10.28 -13.44
N GLU A 163 8.21 9.61 -12.38
CA GLU A 163 8.45 8.16 -12.40
C GLU A 163 7.14 7.39 -12.67
N LEU A 164 6.03 7.73 -12.00
CA LEU A 164 4.72 7.11 -12.23
C LEU A 164 4.18 7.31 -13.66
N ARG A 165 4.58 8.39 -14.32
CA ARG A 165 4.15 8.76 -15.69
C ARG A 165 5.15 8.34 -16.77
N THR A 166 6.27 7.75 -16.38
CA THR A 166 7.27 7.24 -17.31
C THR A 166 6.88 5.85 -17.79
N PRO A 167 6.81 5.60 -19.12
CA PRO A 167 6.58 4.27 -19.66
C PRO A 167 7.66 3.29 -19.19
N ASP A 168 7.23 2.11 -18.78
CA ASP A 168 8.12 1.03 -18.39
C ASP A 168 7.76 -0.24 -19.18
N PRO A 169 8.45 -0.52 -20.30
CA PRO A 169 8.13 -1.65 -21.18
C PRO A 169 8.25 -3.01 -20.47
N GLY A 170 9.11 -3.12 -19.45
CA GLY A 170 9.32 -4.36 -18.70
C GLY A 170 8.33 -4.56 -17.56
N TRP A 171 7.56 -3.56 -17.20
CA TRP A 171 6.68 -3.59 -16.02
C TRP A 171 5.68 -4.74 -16.05
N ARG A 172 5.03 -4.94 -17.21
CA ARG A 172 4.02 -6.00 -17.39
C ARG A 172 4.60 -7.41 -17.20
N GLU A 173 5.81 -7.65 -17.70
CA GLU A 173 6.47 -8.94 -17.52
C GLU A 173 6.84 -9.17 -16.05
N ARG A 174 7.25 -8.12 -15.34
CA ARG A 174 7.54 -8.21 -13.91
C ARG A 174 6.31 -8.47 -13.04
N LEU A 175 5.08 -8.17 -13.49
CA LEU A 175 3.86 -8.57 -12.78
C LEU A 175 3.73 -10.07 -12.60
N LYS A 176 4.29 -10.87 -13.51
CA LYS A 176 4.32 -12.33 -13.42
C LYS A 176 5.18 -12.86 -12.28
N LEU A 177 6.07 -12.03 -11.72
CA LEU A 177 6.91 -12.37 -10.57
C LEU A 177 6.15 -12.30 -9.24
N ILE A 178 4.96 -11.69 -9.22
CA ILE A 178 4.13 -11.59 -8.02
C ILE A 178 3.52 -12.95 -7.74
N SER A 179 4.00 -13.62 -6.70
CA SER A 179 3.48 -14.92 -6.24
C SER A 179 2.39 -14.79 -5.17
N ALA A 180 2.22 -13.60 -4.60
CA ALA A 180 1.21 -13.32 -3.60
C ALA A 180 -0.19 -13.32 -4.22
N ALA A 181 -1.16 -13.95 -3.56
CA ALA A 181 -2.56 -13.71 -3.86
C ALA A 181 -2.83 -12.19 -3.80
N THR A 182 -3.39 -11.64 -4.87
CA THR A 182 -3.50 -10.19 -5.07
C THR A 182 -4.95 -9.76 -5.22
N LEU A 183 -5.30 -8.67 -4.55
CA LEU A 183 -6.59 -8.00 -4.67
C LEU A 183 -6.37 -6.56 -5.14
N LEU A 184 -6.89 -6.25 -6.32
CA LEU A 184 -6.98 -4.88 -6.81
C LEU A 184 -8.34 -4.30 -6.41
N VAL A 185 -8.33 -3.08 -5.86
CA VAL A 185 -9.55 -2.35 -5.51
C VAL A 185 -9.56 -1.05 -6.31
N GLY A 186 -10.49 -0.92 -7.24
CA GLY A 186 -10.67 0.28 -8.04
C GLY A 186 -11.79 1.17 -7.50
N GLY A 187 -11.66 2.49 -7.68
CA GLY A 187 -12.63 3.49 -7.23
C GLY A 187 -13.73 3.83 -8.24
N GLY A 188 -13.86 3.05 -9.31
CA GLY A 188 -14.86 3.25 -10.35
C GLY A 188 -14.60 4.46 -11.26
N PRO A 189 -15.59 4.86 -12.07
CA PRO A 189 -15.43 5.98 -13.02
C PRO A 189 -15.14 7.34 -12.39
N ALA A 190 -15.41 7.50 -11.10
CA ALA A 190 -15.09 8.71 -10.36
C ALA A 190 -13.58 8.84 -10.03
N SER A 191 -12.80 7.77 -10.23
CA SER A 191 -11.34 7.79 -10.09
C SER A 191 -10.66 8.27 -11.38
N HIS A 192 -9.45 8.84 -11.23
CA HIS A 192 -8.57 9.12 -12.36
C HIS A 192 -7.83 7.87 -12.86
N VAL A 193 -7.90 6.75 -12.13
CA VAL A 193 -7.33 5.47 -12.54
C VAL A 193 -8.32 4.73 -13.45
N SER A 194 -7.93 4.52 -14.70
CA SER A 194 -8.78 3.87 -15.67
C SER A 194 -9.15 2.43 -15.25
N PRO A 195 -10.45 2.06 -15.25
CA PRO A 195 -10.86 0.67 -15.03
C PRO A 195 -10.20 -0.31 -15.99
N ASP A 196 -10.01 0.07 -17.25
CA ASP A 196 -9.33 -0.76 -18.26
C ASP A 196 -7.85 -0.97 -17.90
N ALA A 197 -7.20 0.04 -17.31
CA ALA A 197 -5.83 -0.09 -16.85
C ALA A 197 -5.73 -1.11 -15.70
N LEU A 198 -6.64 -1.06 -14.72
CA LEU A 198 -6.71 -2.05 -13.64
C LEU A 198 -7.05 -3.45 -14.18
N ALA A 199 -7.94 -3.57 -15.15
CA ALA A 199 -8.26 -4.85 -15.79
C ALA A 199 -7.02 -5.48 -16.48
N ARG A 200 -6.17 -4.65 -17.12
CA ARG A 200 -4.91 -5.14 -17.71
C ARG A 200 -3.91 -5.63 -16.64
N VAL A 201 -3.85 -4.95 -15.49
CA VAL A 201 -3.03 -5.42 -14.35
C VAL A 201 -3.55 -6.75 -13.84
N ASN A 202 -4.87 -6.83 -13.60
CA ASN A 202 -5.54 -8.05 -13.15
C ASN A 202 -5.26 -9.26 -14.06
N ALA A 203 -5.27 -9.06 -15.37
CA ALA A 203 -4.99 -10.11 -16.34
C ALA A 203 -3.50 -10.53 -16.40
N ALA A 204 -2.58 -9.71 -15.88
CA ALA A 204 -1.15 -9.96 -15.93
C ALA A 204 -0.57 -10.59 -14.65
N VAL A 205 -1.19 -10.36 -13.50
CA VAL A 205 -0.77 -10.96 -12.21
C VAL A 205 -1.37 -12.37 -12.09
N PRO A 206 -0.60 -13.41 -11.78
CA PRO A 206 -1.04 -14.82 -11.85
C PRO A 206 -2.25 -15.17 -10.96
N ASP A 207 -2.26 -14.72 -9.72
CA ASP A 207 -3.37 -14.92 -8.78
C ASP A 207 -3.92 -13.55 -8.36
N CYS A 208 -4.80 -13.01 -9.18
CA CYS A 208 -5.32 -11.65 -9.01
C CYS A 208 -6.83 -11.59 -9.16
N ARG A 209 -7.44 -10.79 -8.29
CA ARG A 209 -8.85 -10.44 -8.34
C ARG A 209 -8.99 -8.92 -8.36
N LEU A 210 -9.80 -8.40 -9.27
CA LEU A 210 -10.19 -6.99 -9.32
C LEU A 210 -11.62 -6.84 -8.77
N VAL A 211 -11.79 -5.87 -7.88
CA VAL A 211 -13.11 -5.42 -7.40
C VAL A 211 -13.19 -3.91 -7.56
N THR A 212 -14.29 -3.43 -8.12
CA THR A 212 -14.58 -2.00 -8.22
C THR A 212 -15.58 -1.62 -7.13
N VAL A 213 -15.27 -0.55 -6.39
CA VAL A 213 -16.20 0.12 -5.47
C VAL A 213 -16.70 1.36 -6.20
N GLU A 214 -17.93 1.29 -6.69
CA GLU A 214 -18.50 2.36 -7.52
C GLU A 214 -18.59 3.68 -6.75
N ASP A 215 -18.42 4.78 -7.47
CA ASP A 215 -18.49 6.16 -6.95
C ASP A 215 -17.56 6.46 -5.74
N ALA A 216 -16.54 5.64 -5.52
CA ALA A 216 -15.58 5.85 -4.45
C ALA A 216 -14.50 6.87 -4.81
N GLY A 217 -14.16 6.97 -6.09
CA GLY A 217 -13.04 7.80 -6.55
C GLY A 217 -11.71 7.26 -6.03
N HIS A 218 -10.68 8.11 -6.04
CA HIS A 218 -9.30 7.68 -5.79
C HIS A 218 -9.03 7.17 -4.36
N ARG A 219 -9.81 7.58 -3.35
CA ARG A 219 -9.58 7.25 -1.93
C ARG A 219 -10.65 6.32 -1.38
N VAL A 220 -10.70 5.07 -1.88
CA VAL A 220 -11.77 4.11 -1.57
C VAL A 220 -11.89 3.86 -0.08
N HIS A 221 -10.77 3.57 0.61
CA HIS A 221 -10.75 3.29 2.06
C HIS A 221 -11.28 4.44 2.93
N SER A 222 -11.19 5.68 2.43
CA SER A 222 -11.61 6.88 3.17
C SER A 222 -13.03 7.33 2.81
N VAL A 223 -13.43 7.20 1.54
CA VAL A 223 -14.72 7.68 1.02
C VAL A 223 -15.81 6.62 1.18
N ARG A 224 -15.46 5.34 1.03
CA ARG A 224 -16.36 4.18 1.14
C ARG A 224 -15.79 3.14 2.11
N PRO A 225 -15.58 3.49 3.41
CA PRO A 225 -14.86 2.64 4.35
C PRO A 225 -15.56 1.31 4.61
N GLU A 226 -16.91 1.26 4.57
CA GLU A 226 -17.65 0.02 4.80
C GLU A 226 -17.56 -0.92 3.60
N GLU A 227 -17.65 -0.39 2.38
CA GLU A 227 -17.51 -1.15 1.15
C GLU A 227 -16.06 -1.64 0.98
N PHE A 228 -15.07 -0.79 1.28
CA PHE A 228 -13.66 -1.18 1.29
C PHE A 228 -13.41 -2.33 2.29
N TRP A 229 -13.96 -2.21 3.49
CA TRP A 229 -13.87 -3.26 4.50
C TRP A 229 -14.51 -4.56 4.01
N ALA A 230 -15.74 -4.50 3.47
CA ALA A 230 -16.46 -5.68 2.98
C ALA A 230 -15.68 -6.43 1.88
N VAL A 231 -14.90 -5.72 1.08
CA VAL A 231 -14.07 -6.29 0.00
C VAL A 231 -12.75 -6.84 0.54
N VAL A 232 -12.05 -6.08 1.39
CA VAL A 232 -10.66 -6.39 1.78
C VAL A 232 -10.57 -7.30 3.00
N ALA A 233 -11.49 -7.19 3.97
CA ALA A 233 -11.42 -7.99 5.19
C ALA A 233 -11.55 -9.51 4.96
N PRO A 234 -12.46 -10.03 4.13
CA PRO A 234 -12.51 -11.46 3.83
C PRO A 234 -11.20 -11.95 3.18
N PHE A 235 -10.58 -11.12 2.35
CA PHE A 235 -9.32 -11.44 1.71
C PHE A 235 -8.15 -11.49 2.71
N LEU A 236 -8.05 -10.53 3.63
CA LEU A 236 -6.97 -10.49 4.61
C LEU A 236 -7.21 -11.41 5.82
N CYS A 237 -8.45 -11.52 6.32
CA CYS A 237 -8.78 -12.21 7.57
C CYS A 237 -9.36 -13.61 7.36
N GLY A 238 -9.78 -13.95 6.14
CA GLY A 238 -10.28 -15.30 5.82
C GLY A 238 -9.18 -16.37 5.92
N THR A 239 -9.56 -17.60 6.22
CA THR A 239 -8.63 -18.75 6.19
C THR A 239 -8.10 -18.91 4.77
N PRO A 240 -6.77 -19.14 4.56
CA PRO A 240 -6.23 -19.44 3.24
C PRO A 240 -6.98 -20.62 2.65
N ALA A 241 -7.46 -20.50 1.41
CA ALA A 241 -7.99 -21.63 0.67
C ALA A 241 -6.83 -22.64 0.48
N GLY A 242 -6.76 -23.69 1.33
CA GLY A 242 -5.70 -24.72 1.26
C GLY A 242 -5.23 -25.29 2.60
N GLU A 243 -5.45 -24.62 3.74
CA GLU A 243 -5.23 -25.26 5.05
C GLU A 243 -6.50 -26.00 5.53
N VAL A 244 -6.82 -27.09 4.87
CA VAL A 244 -7.68 -28.11 5.46
C VAL A 244 -6.85 -28.78 6.56
N THR A 245 -7.08 -28.41 7.80
CA THR A 245 -6.60 -29.18 8.95
C THR A 245 -7.07 -30.62 8.80
N ARG A 246 -6.15 -31.54 8.50
CA ARG A 246 -6.44 -32.98 8.64
C ARG A 246 -6.75 -33.23 10.09
N PRO A 247 -7.86 -33.92 10.43
CA PRO A 247 -8.10 -34.34 11.79
C PRO A 247 -6.93 -35.22 12.23
N ARG A 248 -6.42 -34.97 13.42
CA ARG A 248 -5.48 -35.88 14.08
C ARG A 248 -6.28 -37.13 14.43
N GLU A 249 -5.92 -38.25 13.83
CA GLU A 249 -6.31 -39.58 14.30
C GLU A 249 -5.56 -39.90 15.60
#